data_937dc6d3f23f72b05af7cc043bcc75ff
#
_entry.id   937dc6d3f23f72b05af7cc043bcc75ff
#
_cell.length_a   1.000
_cell.length_b   1.000
_cell.length_c   1.000
_cell.angle_alpha   90.00
_cell.angle_beta   90.00
_cell.angle_gamma   90.00
#
_symmetry.space_group_name_H-M   'P 1'
#
loop_
_entity.id
_entity.type
_entity.pdbx_description
1 polymer ?
#
loop_
_entity_poly.entity_id
_entity_poly.type
_entity_poly.pdbx_seq_one_letter_code
_entity_poly.pdbx_strand_id
1 'polypeptide(L)'
;MRPSLGTELPVRQPQICIMGPQQRGFAMFDWDDLKHFLAVARHGSTTAAGRAMKVDQSTVQRRLAELERRIGQPLVERRATGYRLTTYGQELLPHAERVEQQVLSLQRFVQSSARELNGVIRLTCPEPIVLRISKSDLLARLHVRHPGLHVEFVMSDHYVDLAKGEADVALRSGDTVDNQLVGRKIADSLWAVYGGQAYLAEHGRPQGTEDLAQHAWVGFDETMAKHRATLWLRNVAPRAKMVATSGSVLGTVHFAKANLGLATLPTALGDAEADLVRVLGPVTELTRSWRMLTTRQLRRTPRVSAFFEFMVQELQTLRPILTG
;
A
#
# COMPACT_ATOMS: atom_id res chain seq x y z
N MET A 1 -48.13 45.34 -28.87
CA MET A 1 -48.54 43.90 -29.00
C MET A 1 -47.58 43.06 -28.20
N ARG A 2 -47.93 42.58 -27.05
CA ARG A 2 -47.29 41.45 -26.34
C ARG A 2 -47.87 40.16 -26.90
N PRO A 3 -47.17 39.02 -26.87
CA PRO A 3 -47.10 38.14 -25.71
C PRO A 3 -45.68 37.54 -25.53
N SER A 4 -45.20 37.31 -24.32
CA SER A 4 -45.53 36.33 -23.24
C SER A 4 -45.11 34.92 -23.53
N LEU A 5 -44.23 34.40 -22.71
CA LEU A 5 -44.26 33.27 -21.78
C LEU A 5 -42.92 32.55 -21.78
N GLY A 6 -42.12 32.80 -20.75
CA GLY A 6 -41.03 31.93 -20.32
C GLY A 6 -41.64 30.74 -19.58
N THR A 7 -41.25 29.54 -19.97
CA THR A 7 -41.54 28.30 -19.25
C THR A 7 -40.32 27.97 -18.38
N GLU A 8 -40.44 28.30 -17.11
CA GLU A 8 -39.49 27.78 -16.10
C GLU A 8 -39.75 26.28 -15.90
N LEU A 9 -38.72 25.49 -16.15
CA LEU A 9 -38.71 24.08 -15.80
C LEU A 9 -38.53 23.94 -14.27
N PRO A 10 -39.32 23.12 -13.57
CA PRO A 10 -39.19 22.95 -12.13
C PRO A 10 -37.90 22.20 -11.80
N VAL A 11 -37.07 22.82 -10.98
CA VAL A 11 -35.91 22.18 -10.32
C VAL A 11 -36.45 21.06 -9.45
N ARG A 12 -36.22 19.81 -9.85
CA ARG A 12 -36.48 18.61 -9.02
C ARG A 12 -35.54 18.65 -7.83
N GLN A 13 -36.08 18.95 -6.66
CA GLN A 13 -35.41 18.67 -5.40
C GLN A 13 -35.19 17.17 -5.27
N PRO A 14 -34.00 16.69 -4.83
CA PRO A 14 -33.82 15.28 -4.53
C PRO A 14 -34.74 14.91 -3.35
N GLN A 15 -35.73 14.06 -3.62
CA GLN A 15 -36.50 13.42 -2.56
C GLN A 15 -35.56 12.54 -1.75
N ILE A 16 -35.22 13.00 -0.55
CA ILE A 16 -34.63 12.14 0.47
C ILE A 16 -35.72 11.13 0.84
N CYS A 17 -35.56 9.89 0.37
CA CYS A 17 -36.41 8.78 0.72
C CYS A 17 -36.18 8.46 2.21
N ILE A 18 -36.96 9.10 3.09
CA ILE A 18 -37.06 8.71 4.49
C ILE A 18 -37.93 7.44 4.46
N MET A 19 -37.28 6.27 4.58
CA MET A 19 -37.97 4.99 4.68
C MET A 19 -38.89 5.02 5.91
N GLY A 20 -40.20 4.99 5.66
CA GLY A 20 -41.23 4.92 6.68
C GLY A 20 -41.20 3.57 7.43
N PRO A 21 -41.85 3.47 8.62
CA PRO A 21 -41.72 2.34 9.54
C PRO A 21 -42.64 1.17 9.19
N GLN A 22 -42.57 0.57 7.99
CA GLN A 22 -43.28 -0.66 7.66
C GLN A 22 -42.53 -1.49 6.63
N GLN A 23 -41.40 -2.10 7.03
CA GLN A 23 -40.96 -3.40 6.49
C GLN A 23 -40.54 -4.29 7.68
N ARG A 24 -41.42 -5.15 8.12
CA ARG A 24 -41.11 -6.31 8.98
C ARG A 24 -40.15 -7.19 8.19
N GLY A 25 -38.86 -7.31 8.65
CA GLY A 25 -38.06 -8.33 8.09
C GLY A 25 -36.55 -8.32 8.21
N PHE A 26 -35.90 -7.24 8.62
CA PHE A 26 -34.51 -7.35 9.03
C PHE A 26 -34.24 -6.33 10.16
N ALA A 27 -34.05 -6.84 11.38
CA ALA A 27 -33.56 -6.04 12.47
C ALA A 27 -32.14 -5.56 12.07
N MET A 28 -32.04 -4.28 11.66
CA MET A 28 -30.77 -3.70 11.20
C MET A 28 -29.76 -3.80 12.34
N PHE A 29 -28.64 -4.48 12.09
CA PHE A 29 -27.54 -4.59 13.06
C PHE A 29 -26.84 -3.24 13.25
N ASP A 30 -26.31 -3.01 14.45
CA ASP A 30 -25.55 -1.83 14.78
C ASP A 30 -24.10 -1.96 14.26
N TRP A 31 -23.54 -0.87 13.76
CA TRP A 31 -22.12 -0.80 13.41
C TRP A 31 -21.21 -1.17 14.58
N ASP A 32 -21.59 -0.77 15.80
CA ASP A 32 -20.81 -1.10 16.99
C ASP A 32 -20.78 -2.62 17.24
N ASP A 33 -21.86 -3.35 16.98
CA ASP A 33 -21.87 -4.81 17.10
C ASP A 33 -20.93 -5.46 16.06
N LEU A 34 -20.93 -4.94 14.83
CA LEU A 34 -20.07 -5.43 13.75
C LEU A 34 -18.57 -5.23 14.06
N LYS A 35 -18.18 -4.13 14.70
CA LYS A 35 -16.79 -3.89 15.15
C LYS A 35 -16.32 -4.98 16.12
N HIS A 36 -17.17 -5.42 17.03
CA HIS A 36 -16.83 -6.45 17.99
C HIS A 36 -16.64 -7.81 17.32
N PHE A 37 -17.47 -8.14 16.33
CA PHE A 37 -17.27 -9.33 15.49
C PHE A 37 -15.90 -9.28 14.76
N LEU A 38 -15.57 -8.16 14.10
CA LEU A 38 -14.29 -7.99 13.42
C LEU A 38 -13.10 -8.13 14.38
N ALA A 39 -13.20 -7.57 15.58
CA ALA A 39 -12.15 -7.70 16.59
C ALA A 39 -11.99 -9.17 17.04
N VAL A 40 -13.06 -9.92 17.26
CA VAL A 40 -12.99 -11.35 17.62
C VAL A 40 -12.43 -12.17 16.46
N ALA A 41 -12.83 -11.89 15.22
CA ALA A 41 -12.31 -12.56 14.02
C ALA A 41 -10.78 -12.40 13.88
N ARG A 42 -10.25 -11.19 14.16
CA ARG A 42 -8.81 -10.87 14.06
C ARG A 42 -7.98 -11.44 15.21
N HIS A 43 -8.53 -11.41 16.43
CA HIS A 43 -7.77 -11.75 17.63
C HIS A 43 -8.04 -13.15 18.18
N GLY A 44 -9.00 -13.88 17.63
CA GLY A 44 -9.31 -15.26 17.99
C GLY A 44 -9.89 -15.45 19.41
N SER A 45 -10.05 -14.37 20.20
CA SER A 45 -10.67 -14.44 21.51
C SER A 45 -11.35 -13.13 21.92
N THR A 46 -12.43 -13.23 22.73
CA THR A 46 -13.13 -12.05 23.25
C THR A 46 -12.29 -11.27 24.25
N THR A 47 -11.36 -11.92 24.95
CA THR A 47 -10.42 -11.26 25.87
C THR A 47 -9.40 -10.43 25.10
N ALA A 48 -8.79 -11.00 24.05
CA ALA A 48 -7.83 -10.28 23.21
C ALA A 48 -8.50 -9.14 22.42
N ALA A 49 -9.72 -9.39 21.89
CA ALA A 49 -10.53 -8.36 21.26
C ALA A 49 -10.88 -7.21 22.21
N GLY A 50 -11.27 -7.51 23.45
CA GLY A 50 -11.55 -6.49 24.47
C GLY A 50 -10.34 -5.62 24.78
N ARG A 51 -9.15 -6.21 24.93
CA ARG A 51 -7.89 -5.47 25.11
C ARG A 51 -7.60 -4.54 23.93
N ALA A 52 -7.74 -5.05 22.69
CA ALA A 52 -7.50 -4.27 21.48
C ALA A 52 -8.47 -3.09 21.34
N MET A 53 -9.73 -3.29 21.73
CA MET A 53 -10.79 -2.27 21.67
C MET A 53 -10.86 -1.38 22.93
N LYS A 54 -10.08 -1.67 23.98
CA LYS A 54 -10.12 -1.01 25.29
C LYS A 54 -11.49 -1.08 25.97
N VAL A 55 -12.13 -2.25 25.90
CA VAL A 55 -13.41 -2.54 26.55
C VAL A 55 -13.33 -3.88 27.28
N ASP A 56 -14.28 -4.14 28.20
CA ASP A 56 -14.34 -5.39 28.91
C ASP A 56 -14.73 -6.56 28.00
N GLN A 57 -14.21 -7.75 28.31
CA GLN A 57 -14.54 -8.98 27.62
C GLN A 57 -16.06 -9.25 27.57
N SER A 58 -16.77 -8.97 28.67
CA SER A 58 -18.23 -9.12 28.75
C SER A 58 -18.98 -8.23 27.76
N THR A 59 -18.45 -7.02 27.49
CA THR A 59 -19.00 -6.12 26.47
C THR A 59 -18.84 -6.72 25.09
N VAL A 60 -17.65 -7.26 24.76
CA VAL A 60 -17.41 -7.93 23.47
C VAL A 60 -18.35 -9.10 23.28
N GLN A 61 -18.50 -9.96 24.31
CA GLN A 61 -19.40 -11.12 24.25
C GLN A 61 -20.86 -10.70 24.03
N ARG A 62 -21.35 -9.73 24.79
CA ARG A 62 -22.72 -9.23 24.67
C ARG A 62 -23.01 -8.64 23.29
N ARG A 63 -22.08 -7.84 22.75
CA ARG A 63 -22.24 -7.21 21.43
C ARG A 63 -22.19 -8.24 20.29
N LEU A 64 -21.31 -9.22 20.40
CA LEU A 64 -21.25 -10.33 19.45
C LEU A 64 -22.54 -11.16 19.46
N ALA A 65 -23.03 -11.54 20.64
CA ALA A 65 -24.27 -12.28 20.79
C ALA A 65 -25.48 -11.49 20.26
N GLU A 66 -25.51 -10.17 20.45
CA GLU A 66 -26.57 -9.31 19.92
C GLU A 66 -26.54 -9.28 18.38
N LEU A 67 -25.33 -9.22 17.78
CA LEU A 67 -25.16 -9.31 16.32
C LEU A 67 -25.70 -10.65 15.77
N GLU A 68 -25.27 -11.77 16.37
CA GLU A 68 -25.71 -13.11 15.99
C GLU A 68 -27.21 -13.26 16.12
N ARG A 69 -27.83 -12.76 17.21
CA ARG A 69 -29.26 -12.75 17.42
C ARG A 69 -30.00 -11.96 16.33
N ARG A 70 -29.49 -10.80 15.93
CA ARG A 70 -30.12 -9.97 14.89
C ARG A 70 -29.98 -10.57 13.49
N ILE A 71 -28.85 -11.20 13.22
CA ILE A 71 -28.58 -11.89 11.93
C ILE A 71 -29.32 -13.22 11.88
N GLY A 72 -29.60 -13.86 13.04
CA GLY A 72 -30.24 -15.17 13.12
C GLY A 72 -29.32 -16.35 12.84
N GLN A 73 -27.99 -16.11 12.78
CA GLN A 73 -26.97 -17.12 12.51
C GLN A 73 -25.76 -16.94 13.43
N PRO A 74 -25.16 -18.03 13.94
CA PRO A 74 -23.89 -17.94 14.68
C PRO A 74 -22.74 -17.56 13.75
N LEU A 75 -21.92 -16.61 14.18
CA LEU A 75 -20.76 -16.13 13.44
C LEU A 75 -19.45 -16.75 13.93
N VAL A 76 -19.45 -17.18 15.19
CA VAL A 76 -18.27 -17.79 15.82
C VAL A 76 -18.64 -19.06 16.58
N GLU A 77 -17.69 -19.98 16.65
CA GLU A 77 -17.74 -21.19 17.49
C GLU A 77 -16.73 -21.08 18.62
N ARG A 78 -17.13 -21.36 19.83
CA ARG A 78 -16.23 -21.45 20.98
C ARG A 78 -15.43 -22.75 20.95
N ARG A 79 -14.12 -22.66 21.05
CA ARG A 79 -13.18 -23.79 21.11
C ARG A 79 -12.36 -23.72 22.40
N ALA A 80 -11.67 -24.79 22.77
CA ALA A 80 -10.79 -24.81 23.93
C ALA A 80 -9.68 -23.74 23.84
N THR A 81 -9.23 -23.40 22.62
CA THR A 81 -8.17 -22.43 22.32
C THR A 81 -8.69 -21.03 21.96
N GLY A 82 -10.00 -20.75 22.09
CA GLY A 82 -10.56 -19.45 21.73
C GLY A 82 -11.82 -19.52 20.87
N TYR A 83 -11.96 -18.62 19.92
CA TYR A 83 -13.08 -18.56 18.98
C TYR A 83 -12.61 -18.81 17.55
N ARG A 84 -13.40 -19.57 16.79
CA ARG A 84 -13.23 -19.78 15.35
C ARG A 84 -14.48 -19.28 14.63
N LEU A 85 -14.31 -18.71 13.44
CA LEU A 85 -15.43 -18.34 12.60
C LEU A 85 -16.19 -19.57 12.11
N THR A 86 -17.52 -19.49 12.12
CA THR A 86 -18.39 -20.43 11.40
C THR A 86 -18.24 -20.23 9.90
N THR A 87 -18.81 -21.12 9.08
CA THR A 87 -18.87 -20.93 7.62
C THR A 87 -19.53 -19.59 7.26
N TYR A 88 -20.67 -19.30 7.91
CA TYR A 88 -21.37 -18.02 7.71
C TYR A 88 -20.55 -16.82 8.20
N GLY A 89 -19.83 -16.95 9.32
CA GLY A 89 -18.89 -15.92 9.79
C GLY A 89 -17.75 -15.64 8.81
N GLN A 90 -17.24 -16.68 8.13
CA GLN A 90 -16.22 -16.53 7.09
C GLN A 90 -16.76 -15.81 5.85
N GLU A 91 -17.98 -16.11 5.45
CA GLU A 91 -18.67 -15.43 4.34
C GLU A 91 -18.99 -13.97 4.68
N LEU A 92 -19.42 -13.69 5.91
CA LEU A 92 -19.73 -12.32 6.38
C LEU A 92 -18.48 -11.45 6.51
N LEU A 93 -17.31 -12.01 6.88
CA LEU A 93 -16.10 -11.27 7.19
C LEU A 93 -15.69 -10.26 6.10
N PRO A 94 -15.60 -10.63 4.81
CA PRO A 94 -15.19 -9.66 3.77
C PRO A 94 -16.23 -8.56 3.55
N HIS A 95 -17.49 -8.78 3.87
CA HIS A 95 -18.54 -7.75 3.84
C HIS A 95 -18.40 -6.79 5.02
N ALA A 96 -18.15 -7.31 6.22
CA ALA A 96 -17.92 -6.54 7.43
C ALA A 96 -16.67 -5.64 7.30
N GLU A 97 -15.59 -6.17 6.74
CA GLU A 97 -14.37 -5.42 6.45
C GLU A 97 -14.61 -4.27 5.47
N ARG A 98 -15.41 -4.48 4.43
CA ARG A 98 -15.78 -3.41 3.49
C ARG A 98 -16.57 -2.29 4.18
N VAL A 99 -17.50 -2.63 5.07
CA VAL A 99 -18.24 -1.63 5.87
C VAL A 99 -17.28 -0.84 6.75
N GLU A 100 -16.36 -1.51 7.47
CA GLU A 100 -15.33 -0.83 8.28
C GLU A 100 -14.52 0.17 7.44
N GLN A 101 -14.10 -0.23 6.24
CA GLN A 101 -13.37 0.65 5.31
C GLN A 101 -14.18 1.90 4.94
N GLN A 102 -15.48 1.75 4.68
CA GLN A 102 -16.33 2.89 4.34
C GLN A 102 -16.51 3.84 5.54
N VAL A 103 -16.68 3.31 6.76
CA VAL A 103 -16.76 4.12 7.98
C VAL A 103 -15.45 4.88 8.22
N LEU A 104 -14.30 4.21 8.08
CA LEU A 104 -12.99 4.86 8.19
C LEU A 104 -12.79 5.94 7.11
N SER A 105 -13.30 5.71 5.91
CA SER A 105 -13.29 6.70 4.83
C SER A 105 -14.15 7.92 5.16
N LEU A 106 -15.35 7.71 5.72
CA LEU A 106 -16.24 8.78 6.16
C LEU A 106 -15.60 9.59 7.30
N GLN A 107 -15.01 8.93 8.29
CA GLN A 107 -14.32 9.61 9.39
C GLN A 107 -13.18 10.50 8.87
N ARG A 108 -12.40 10.01 7.91
CA ARG A 108 -11.35 10.79 7.24
C ARG A 108 -11.93 11.99 6.48
N PHE A 109 -13.03 11.81 5.77
CA PHE A 109 -13.72 12.89 5.06
C PHE A 109 -14.20 14.00 6.03
N VAL A 110 -14.83 13.61 7.13
CA VAL A 110 -15.29 14.57 8.17
C VAL A 110 -14.11 15.33 8.78
N GLN A 111 -13.00 14.64 9.08
CA GLN A 111 -11.80 15.28 9.60
C GLN A 111 -11.13 16.22 8.57
N SER A 112 -11.21 15.92 7.26
CA SER A 112 -10.62 16.75 6.20
C SER A 112 -11.44 18.00 5.87
N SER A 113 -12.69 18.07 6.30
CA SER A 113 -13.60 19.21 6.06
C SER A 113 -13.33 20.42 6.98
N ALA A 114 -12.48 20.28 7.99
CA ALA A 114 -11.97 21.41 8.76
C ALA A 114 -11.03 22.26 7.87
N ARG A 115 -11.28 23.56 7.76
CA ARG A 115 -10.68 24.54 6.82
C ARG A 115 -9.14 24.74 6.90
N GLU A 116 -8.44 24.04 7.75
CA GLU A 116 -6.98 24.09 7.83
C GLU A 116 -6.38 22.84 7.17
N LEU A 117 -5.31 23.04 6.38
CA LEU A 117 -4.53 21.96 5.75
C LEU A 117 -3.72 21.20 6.82
N ASN A 118 -4.42 20.65 7.80
CA ASN A 118 -3.85 19.88 8.89
C ASN A 118 -4.12 18.39 8.71
N GLY A 119 -3.23 17.55 9.20
CA GLY A 119 -3.43 16.11 9.25
C GLY A 119 -2.25 15.28 8.78
N VAL A 120 -2.43 13.97 8.83
CA VAL A 120 -1.42 12.99 8.45
C VAL A 120 -1.62 12.57 7.00
N ILE A 121 -0.54 12.53 6.24
CA ILE A 121 -0.44 11.87 4.93
C ILE A 121 0.33 10.56 5.14
N ARG A 122 -0.35 9.44 5.00
CA ARG A 122 0.27 8.12 5.03
C ARG A 122 0.83 7.80 3.65
N LEU A 123 2.16 7.96 3.50
CA LEU A 123 2.87 7.72 2.24
C LEU A 123 3.51 6.34 2.26
N THR A 124 3.05 5.44 1.39
CA THR A 124 3.72 4.15 1.23
C THR A 124 4.77 4.21 0.11
N CYS A 125 5.96 3.75 0.42
CA CYS A 125 7.06 3.58 -0.54
C CYS A 125 8.09 2.56 0.00
N PRO A 126 9.00 2.05 -0.86
CA PRO A 126 10.11 1.21 -0.42
C PRO A 126 11.04 1.92 0.56
N GLU A 127 11.56 1.17 1.54
CA GLU A 127 12.47 1.70 2.57
C GLU A 127 13.67 2.48 2.00
N PRO A 128 14.38 2.02 0.94
CA PRO A 128 15.50 2.77 0.37
C PRO A 128 15.10 4.17 -0.12
N ILE A 129 13.87 4.34 -0.58
CA ILE A 129 13.36 5.65 -1.03
C ILE A 129 13.11 6.57 0.17
N VAL A 130 12.60 6.04 1.30
CA VAL A 130 12.46 6.82 2.54
C VAL A 130 13.83 7.35 3.00
N LEU A 131 14.87 6.50 2.98
CA LEU A 131 16.24 6.89 3.34
C LEU A 131 16.77 7.99 2.41
N ARG A 132 16.46 7.94 1.12
CA ARG A 132 16.88 9.00 0.17
C ARG A 132 16.07 10.28 0.35
N ILE A 133 14.76 10.18 0.62
CA ILE A 133 13.93 11.35 0.95
C ILE A 133 14.45 12.02 2.23
N SER A 134 14.78 11.26 3.27
CA SER A 134 15.24 11.80 4.56
C SER A 134 16.60 12.53 4.47
N LYS A 135 17.43 12.17 3.50
CA LYS A 135 18.70 12.84 3.21
C LYS A 135 18.53 14.09 2.34
N SER A 136 17.34 14.35 1.81
CA SER A 136 17.01 15.54 1.04
C SER A 136 16.31 16.57 1.92
N ASP A 137 16.18 17.80 1.42
CA ASP A 137 15.41 18.87 2.06
C ASP A 137 13.90 18.85 1.73
N LEU A 138 13.45 17.83 1.00
CA LEU A 138 12.07 17.72 0.50
C LEU A 138 11.02 17.81 1.63
N LEU A 139 11.24 17.07 2.72
CA LEU A 139 10.32 17.09 3.87
C LEU A 139 10.36 18.42 4.62
N ALA A 140 11.55 19.02 4.74
CA ALA A 140 11.71 20.35 5.36
C ALA A 140 10.93 21.41 4.58
N ARG A 141 11.03 21.41 3.24
CA ARG A 141 10.26 22.31 2.37
C ARG A 141 8.76 22.05 2.44
N LEU A 142 8.34 20.78 2.53
CA LEU A 142 6.93 20.43 2.75
C LEU A 142 6.42 21.05 4.05
N HIS A 143 7.18 20.90 5.14
CA HIS A 143 6.78 21.42 6.45
C HIS A 143 6.72 22.94 6.48
N VAL A 144 7.67 23.63 5.84
CA VAL A 144 7.65 25.10 5.71
C VAL A 144 6.41 25.57 4.94
N ARG A 145 6.05 24.88 3.87
CA ARG A 145 4.91 25.26 3.03
C ARG A 145 3.56 24.88 3.62
N HIS A 146 3.51 23.75 4.32
CA HIS A 146 2.30 23.17 4.90
C HIS A 146 2.59 22.68 6.33
N PRO A 147 2.76 23.59 7.30
CA PRO A 147 3.20 23.23 8.65
C PRO A 147 2.23 22.31 9.39
N GLY A 148 0.96 22.30 9.00
CA GLY A 148 -0.05 21.38 9.56
C GLY A 148 -0.07 19.98 8.94
N LEU A 149 0.70 19.73 7.86
CA LEU A 149 0.78 18.40 7.25
C LEU A 149 1.95 17.60 7.83
N HIS A 150 1.66 16.40 8.30
CA HIS A 150 2.64 15.42 8.73
C HIS A 150 2.68 14.24 7.78
N VAL A 151 3.87 13.74 7.45
CA VAL A 151 4.04 12.54 6.63
C VAL A 151 4.37 11.34 7.52
N GLU A 152 3.51 10.34 7.49
CA GLU A 152 3.75 9.03 8.09
C GLU A 152 4.18 8.05 6.98
N PHE A 153 5.38 7.48 7.08
CA PHE A 153 5.86 6.54 6.10
C PHE A 153 5.41 5.11 6.43
N VAL A 154 4.70 4.50 5.49
CA VAL A 154 4.34 3.08 5.50
C VAL A 154 5.32 2.36 4.59
N MET A 155 6.47 1.98 5.15
CA MET A 155 7.56 1.33 4.41
C MET A 155 7.18 -0.10 4.05
N SER A 156 7.24 -0.44 2.76
CA SER A 156 6.99 -1.79 2.28
C SER A 156 7.53 -1.95 0.86
N ASP A 157 8.11 -3.09 0.54
CA ASP A 157 8.45 -3.48 -0.84
C ASP A 157 7.26 -4.16 -1.54
N HIS A 158 6.21 -4.54 -0.80
CA HIS A 158 4.97 -5.06 -1.34
C HIS A 158 3.97 -3.94 -1.69
N TYR A 159 3.05 -4.25 -2.59
CA TYR A 159 1.95 -3.33 -2.89
C TYR A 159 0.98 -3.26 -1.71
N VAL A 160 0.82 -2.05 -1.19
CA VAL A 160 -0.15 -1.71 -0.14
C VAL A 160 -1.45 -1.32 -0.81
N ASP A 161 -2.58 -1.82 -0.31
CA ASP A 161 -3.89 -1.57 -0.90
C ASP A 161 -4.45 -0.21 -0.46
N LEU A 162 -4.33 0.79 -1.35
CA LEU A 162 -4.85 2.14 -1.10
C LEU A 162 -6.38 2.18 -1.01
N ALA A 163 -7.08 1.27 -1.67
CA ALA A 163 -8.54 1.22 -1.61
C ALA A 163 -9.02 0.76 -0.22
N LYS A 164 -8.24 -0.10 0.44
CA LYS A 164 -8.49 -0.50 1.84
C LYS A 164 -8.04 0.56 2.87
N GLY A 165 -7.45 1.66 2.43
CA GLY A 165 -7.02 2.74 3.31
C GLY A 165 -5.78 2.42 4.14
N GLU A 166 -4.97 1.46 3.70
CA GLU A 166 -3.70 1.12 4.36
C GLU A 166 -2.70 2.27 4.24
N ALA A 167 -2.80 3.09 3.19
CA ALA A 167 -2.09 4.35 3.03
C ALA A 167 -2.95 5.36 2.22
N ASP A 168 -2.58 6.65 2.25
CA ASP A 168 -3.26 7.70 1.49
C ASP A 168 -2.65 7.90 0.11
N VAL A 169 -1.33 7.82 0.01
CA VAL A 169 -0.54 8.02 -1.21
C VAL A 169 0.49 6.91 -1.33
N ALA A 170 0.71 6.41 -2.55
CA ALA A 170 1.79 5.50 -2.85
C ALA A 170 2.80 6.14 -3.81
N LEU A 171 4.09 6.00 -3.49
CA LEU A 171 5.20 6.29 -4.38
C LEU A 171 5.83 4.96 -4.77
N ARG A 172 5.51 4.45 -5.97
CA ARG A 172 5.81 3.08 -6.39
C ARG A 172 6.37 3.01 -7.79
N SER A 173 7.26 2.04 -7.98
CA SER A 173 7.75 1.62 -9.29
C SER A 173 6.96 0.41 -9.76
N GLY A 174 6.24 0.54 -10.86
CA GLY A 174 5.47 -0.56 -11.44
C GLY A 174 4.29 -0.07 -12.26
N ASP A 175 3.66 -1.03 -12.93
CA ASP A 175 2.41 -0.79 -13.63
C ASP A 175 1.26 -1.08 -12.66
N THR A 176 0.30 -0.16 -12.59
CA THR A 176 -0.91 -0.39 -11.83
C THR A 176 -2.02 -0.81 -12.78
N VAL A 177 -2.65 -1.94 -12.48
CA VAL A 177 -3.82 -2.47 -13.20
C VAL A 177 -5.11 -1.96 -12.56
N ASP A 178 -5.00 -1.29 -11.40
CA ASP A 178 -6.15 -0.81 -10.64
C ASP A 178 -6.68 0.50 -11.23
N ASN A 179 -7.81 0.40 -11.91
CA ASN A 179 -8.53 1.53 -12.53
C ASN A 179 -9.13 2.52 -11.49
N GLN A 180 -9.10 2.19 -10.20
CA GLN A 180 -9.56 3.10 -9.13
C GLN A 180 -8.46 4.07 -8.70
N LEU A 181 -7.22 3.77 -9.02
CA LEU A 181 -6.09 4.63 -8.68
C LEU A 181 -5.91 5.71 -9.75
N VAL A 182 -5.57 6.89 -9.26
CA VAL A 182 -5.21 8.05 -10.07
C VAL A 182 -3.86 8.59 -9.61
N GLY A 183 -3.09 9.14 -10.54
CA GLY A 183 -1.80 9.68 -10.16
C GLY A 183 -0.97 10.15 -11.34
N ARG A 184 0.34 10.30 -11.11
CA ARG A 184 1.27 10.86 -12.08
C ARG A 184 2.54 10.00 -12.17
N LYS A 185 3.02 9.81 -13.39
CA LYS A 185 4.38 9.33 -13.65
C LYS A 185 5.38 10.41 -13.22
N ILE A 186 6.42 10.00 -12.47
CA ILE A 186 7.48 10.88 -11.97
C ILE A 186 8.76 10.69 -12.78
N ALA A 187 9.21 9.44 -12.92
CA ALA A 187 10.46 9.07 -13.57
C ALA A 187 10.38 7.62 -14.07
N ASP A 188 11.40 7.15 -14.77
CA ASP A 188 11.57 5.74 -15.07
C ASP A 188 12.37 5.05 -13.95
N SER A 189 12.01 3.80 -13.65
CA SER A 189 12.68 2.92 -12.71
C SER A 189 13.50 1.92 -13.52
N LEU A 190 14.80 2.11 -13.55
CA LEU A 190 15.72 1.25 -14.26
C LEU A 190 16.31 0.21 -13.31
N TRP A 191 16.58 -0.97 -13.83
CA TRP A 191 17.19 -2.08 -13.09
C TRP A 191 18.34 -2.64 -13.90
N ALA A 192 19.38 -3.10 -13.19
CA ALA A 192 20.57 -3.69 -13.80
C ALA A 192 21.11 -4.83 -12.94
N VAL A 193 22.08 -5.58 -13.46
CA VAL A 193 22.77 -6.62 -12.72
C VAL A 193 24.05 -6.03 -12.12
N TYR A 194 24.27 -6.29 -10.85
CA TYR A 194 25.43 -5.85 -10.09
C TYR A 194 26.15 -7.01 -9.44
N GLY A 195 27.44 -6.87 -9.24
CA GLY A 195 28.28 -7.73 -8.41
C GLY A 195 29.21 -6.90 -7.54
N GLY A 196 29.56 -7.45 -6.38
CA GLY A 196 30.57 -6.84 -5.53
C GLY A 196 31.95 -6.91 -6.17
N GLN A 197 32.80 -5.90 -5.92
CA GLN A 197 34.14 -5.84 -6.54
C GLN A 197 34.99 -7.09 -6.28
N ALA A 198 35.02 -7.57 -5.03
CA ALA A 198 35.81 -8.76 -4.69
C ALA A 198 35.24 -10.04 -5.32
N TYR A 199 33.90 -10.18 -5.37
CA TYR A 199 33.25 -11.28 -6.06
C TYR A 199 33.66 -11.34 -7.54
N LEU A 200 33.63 -10.19 -8.23
CA LEU A 200 33.98 -10.11 -9.65
C LEU A 200 35.47 -10.31 -9.92
N ALA A 201 36.34 -9.90 -8.97
CA ALA A 201 37.77 -10.18 -9.07
C ALA A 201 38.07 -11.68 -9.00
N GLU A 202 37.32 -12.45 -8.21
CA GLU A 202 37.49 -13.88 -8.03
C GLU A 202 36.82 -14.71 -9.12
N HIS A 203 35.59 -14.33 -9.52
CA HIS A 203 34.75 -15.16 -10.39
C HIS A 203 34.62 -14.61 -11.83
N GLY A 204 35.25 -13.48 -12.13
CA GLY A 204 35.12 -12.82 -13.43
C GLY A 204 33.86 -12.03 -13.59
N ARG A 205 33.77 -11.27 -14.71
CA ARG A 205 32.59 -10.47 -15.07
C ARG A 205 31.83 -11.18 -16.18
N PRO A 206 30.49 -11.33 -16.04
CA PRO A 206 29.68 -11.85 -17.14
C PRO A 206 29.75 -10.89 -18.32
N GLN A 207 29.87 -11.41 -19.53
CA GLN A 207 29.94 -10.62 -20.78
C GLN A 207 28.54 -10.44 -21.37
N GLY A 208 27.61 -11.34 -21.05
CA GLY A 208 26.24 -11.32 -21.53
C GLY A 208 25.30 -12.10 -20.61
N THR A 209 24.06 -12.22 -21.03
CA THR A 209 23.04 -12.98 -20.29
C THR A 209 23.32 -14.47 -20.22
N GLU A 210 24.05 -15.02 -21.19
CA GLU A 210 24.45 -16.43 -21.28
C GLU A 210 25.41 -16.85 -20.15
N ASP A 211 26.21 -15.90 -19.65
CA ASP A 211 27.16 -16.18 -18.57
C ASP A 211 26.51 -16.14 -17.20
N LEU A 212 25.32 -15.56 -17.07
CA LEU A 212 24.65 -15.34 -15.78
C LEU A 212 24.40 -16.65 -15.01
N ALA A 213 24.16 -17.75 -15.70
CA ALA A 213 23.95 -19.08 -15.11
C ALA A 213 25.19 -19.69 -14.44
N GLN A 214 26.38 -19.17 -14.75
CA GLN A 214 27.66 -19.65 -14.20
C GLN A 214 27.99 -18.96 -12.87
N HIS A 215 27.32 -17.88 -12.54
CA HIS A 215 27.53 -17.11 -11.32
C HIS A 215 26.60 -17.54 -10.19
N ALA A 216 27.09 -17.36 -8.94
CA ALA A 216 26.24 -17.36 -7.76
C ALA A 216 25.35 -16.10 -7.74
N TRP A 217 24.14 -16.24 -7.21
CA TRP A 217 23.14 -15.17 -7.17
C TRP A 217 22.62 -14.93 -5.78
N VAL A 218 22.32 -13.67 -5.50
CA VAL A 218 21.51 -13.23 -4.39
C VAL A 218 20.25 -12.57 -4.92
N GLY A 219 19.12 -12.77 -4.28
CA GLY A 219 17.84 -12.28 -4.82
C GLY A 219 16.71 -12.30 -3.82
N PHE A 220 15.50 -12.37 -4.33
CA PHE A 220 14.30 -12.33 -3.51
C PHE A 220 13.88 -13.73 -3.05
N ASP A 221 13.29 -13.79 -1.85
CA ASP A 221 12.68 -14.99 -1.27
C ASP A 221 11.27 -15.26 -1.84
N GLU A 222 10.57 -16.25 -1.27
CA GLU A 222 9.23 -16.65 -1.72
C GLU A 222 8.18 -15.54 -1.56
N THR A 223 8.35 -14.60 -0.64
CA THR A 223 7.41 -13.46 -0.47
C THR A 223 7.42 -12.54 -1.66
N MET A 224 8.55 -12.48 -2.40
CA MET A 224 8.78 -11.71 -3.60
C MET A 224 8.90 -12.59 -4.87
N ALA A 225 8.38 -13.82 -4.85
CA ALA A 225 8.50 -14.77 -5.96
C ALA A 225 7.88 -14.25 -7.28
N LYS A 226 6.87 -13.39 -7.20
CA LYS A 226 6.22 -12.73 -8.35
C LYS A 226 6.88 -11.41 -8.75
N HIS A 227 7.93 -10.98 -8.06
CA HIS A 227 8.62 -9.76 -8.43
C HIS A 227 9.30 -9.89 -9.80
N ARG A 228 9.23 -8.85 -10.62
CA ARG A 228 9.74 -8.87 -12.02
C ARG A 228 11.21 -9.29 -12.12
N ALA A 229 12.06 -8.87 -11.19
CA ALA A 229 13.47 -9.26 -11.18
C ALA A 229 13.64 -10.77 -10.94
N THR A 230 12.81 -11.37 -10.07
CA THR A 230 12.78 -12.82 -9.85
C THR A 230 12.36 -13.56 -11.11
N LEU A 231 11.29 -13.10 -11.75
CA LEU A 231 10.77 -13.72 -12.98
C LEU A 231 11.75 -13.59 -14.13
N TRP A 232 12.37 -12.42 -14.29
CA TRP A 232 13.40 -12.19 -15.29
C TRP A 232 14.61 -13.12 -15.09
N LEU A 233 15.15 -13.20 -13.87
CA LEU A 233 16.29 -14.06 -13.58
C LEU A 233 15.97 -15.53 -13.86
N ARG A 234 14.80 -16.01 -13.44
CA ARG A 234 14.34 -17.39 -13.74
C ARG A 234 14.24 -17.66 -15.24
N ASN A 235 13.93 -16.64 -16.04
CA ASN A 235 13.85 -16.77 -17.49
C ASN A 235 15.23 -16.77 -18.16
N VAL A 236 16.13 -15.86 -17.80
CA VAL A 236 17.43 -15.70 -18.47
C VAL A 236 18.50 -16.66 -17.92
N ALA A 237 18.40 -17.04 -16.64
CA ALA A 237 19.34 -17.94 -15.98
C ALA A 237 18.60 -18.96 -15.09
N PRO A 238 17.83 -19.90 -15.66
CA PRO A 238 17.00 -20.84 -14.89
C PRO A 238 17.81 -21.79 -14.02
N ARG A 239 19.10 -21.93 -14.29
CA ARG A 239 20.03 -22.78 -13.53
C ARG A 239 20.93 -21.99 -12.58
N ALA A 240 20.70 -20.68 -12.43
CA ALA A 240 21.48 -19.82 -11.54
C ALA A 240 21.43 -20.35 -10.09
N LYS A 241 22.59 -20.47 -9.46
CA LYS A 241 22.70 -20.94 -8.08
C LYS A 241 22.35 -19.80 -7.12
N MET A 242 21.20 -19.86 -6.47
CA MET A 242 20.84 -18.93 -5.40
C MET A 242 21.62 -19.29 -4.13
N VAL A 243 22.42 -18.36 -3.61
CA VAL A 243 23.24 -18.54 -2.38
C VAL A 243 22.65 -17.81 -1.18
N ALA A 244 21.87 -16.74 -1.41
CA ALA A 244 21.12 -16.04 -0.37
C ALA A 244 19.88 -15.39 -0.94
N THR A 245 18.84 -15.27 -0.13
CA THR A 245 17.58 -14.61 -0.49
C THR A 245 17.10 -13.66 0.59
N SER A 246 16.35 -12.63 0.21
CA SER A 246 15.79 -11.62 1.11
C SER A 246 14.38 -11.23 0.68
N GLY A 247 13.52 -10.91 1.64
CA GLY A 247 12.19 -10.33 1.40
C GLY A 247 12.22 -8.84 1.04
N SER A 248 13.41 -8.22 0.89
CA SER A 248 13.53 -6.78 0.60
C SER A 248 14.61 -6.46 -0.41
N VAL A 249 14.43 -5.35 -1.13
CA VAL A 249 15.44 -4.82 -2.07
C VAL A 249 16.73 -4.46 -1.34
N LEU A 250 16.62 -3.83 -0.15
CA LEU A 250 17.79 -3.41 0.64
C LEU A 250 18.62 -4.62 1.11
N GLY A 251 17.98 -5.70 1.56
CA GLY A 251 18.66 -6.94 1.92
C GLY A 251 19.44 -7.53 0.75
N THR A 252 18.88 -7.49 -0.47
CA THR A 252 19.57 -7.96 -1.68
C THR A 252 20.79 -7.06 -2.01
N VAL A 253 20.70 -5.74 -1.82
CA VAL A 253 21.86 -4.83 -1.96
C VAL A 253 22.97 -5.22 -0.99
N HIS A 254 22.65 -5.46 0.28
CA HIS A 254 23.65 -5.83 1.30
C HIS A 254 24.31 -7.17 0.99
N PHE A 255 23.56 -8.16 0.51
CA PHE A 255 24.15 -9.45 0.11
C PHE A 255 25.11 -9.33 -1.07
N ALA A 256 24.78 -8.50 -2.07
CA ALA A 256 25.67 -8.21 -3.18
C ALA A 256 26.97 -7.51 -2.72
N LYS A 257 26.84 -6.53 -1.81
CA LYS A 257 27.99 -5.84 -1.18
C LYS A 257 28.86 -6.79 -0.34
N ALA A 258 28.24 -7.78 0.29
CA ALA A 258 28.96 -8.84 1.01
C ALA A 258 29.68 -9.85 0.08
N ASN A 259 29.69 -9.61 -1.24
CA ASN A 259 30.32 -10.43 -2.26
C ASN A 259 29.80 -11.87 -2.33
N LEU A 260 28.52 -12.09 -2.00
CA LEU A 260 27.91 -13.43 -2.03
C LEU A 260 27.57 -13.88 -3.46
N GLY A 261 27.39 -12.95 -4.40
CA GLY A 261 27.02 -13.24 -5.77
C GLY A 261 26.50 -12.02 -6.53
N LEU A 262 26.00 -12.25 -7.73
CA LEU A 262 25.33 -11.23 -8.54
C LEU A 262 23.93 -10.94 -8.00
N ALA A 263 23.47 -9.72 -8.20
CA ALA A 263 22.12 -9.26 -7.83
C ALA A 263 21.48 -8.43 -8.94
N THR A 264 20.16 -8.54 -9.11
CA THR A 264 19.39 -7.61 -9.93
C THR A 264 18.86 -6.50 -9.03
N LEU A 265 19.35 -5.27 -9.22
CA LEU A 265 19.08 -4.12 -8.36
C LEU A 265 18.54 -2.91 -9.14
N PRO A 266 17.74 -2.02 -8.51
CA PRO A 266 17.48 -0.70 -9.06
C PRO A 266 18.79 0.06 -9.28
N THR A 267 18.94 0.71 -10.44
CA THR A 267 20.16 1.48 -10.74
C THR A 267 20.41 2.58 -9.71
N ALA A 268 19.34 3.22 -9.23
CA ALA A 268 19.41 4.24 -8.18
C ALA A 268 20.08 3.76 -6.89
N LEU A 269 20.04 2.46 -6.61
CA LEU A 269 20.66 1.88 -5.42
C LEU A 269 22.02 1.27 -5.75
N GLY A 270 22.11 0.50 -6.84
CA GLY A 270 23.36 -0.15 -7.21
C GLY A 270 24.47 0.81 -7.56
N ASP A 271 24.16 1.88 -8.30
CA ASP A 271 25.16 2.89 -8.71
C ASP A 271 25.57 3.80 -7.54
N ALA A 272 24.76 3.89 -6.48
CA ALA A 272 25.09 4.68 -5.29
C ALA A 272 26.10 3.97 -4.36
N GLU A 273 26.35 2.68 -4.57
CA GLU A 273 27.23 1.86 -3.74
C GLU A 273 28.59 1.71 -4.39
N ALA A 274 29.63 2.33 -3.77
CA ALA A 274 31.00 2.26 -4.29
C ALA A 274 31.57 0.85 -4.40
N ASP A 275 31.06 -0.08 -3.58
CA ASP A 275 31.51 -1.48 -3.54
C ASP A 275 30.87 -2.35 -4.64
N LEU A 276 29.87 -1.82 -5.35
CA LEU A 276 29.13 -2.54 -6.39
C LEU A 276 29.58 -2.07 -7.79
N VAL A 277 29.63 -3.01 -8.70
CA VAL A 277 29.91 -2.77 -10.11
C VAL A 277 28.73 -3.24 -10.94
N ARG A 278 28.22 -2.39 -11.80
CA ARG A 278 27.23 -2.77 -12.79
C ARG A 278 27.88 -3.66 -13.84
N VAL A 279 27.35 -4.88 -14.00
CA VAL A 279 27.91 -5.87 -14.94
C VAL A 279 27.03 -6.06 -16.17
N LEU A 280 25.71 -5.82 -16.07
CA LEU A 280 24.79 -5.91 -17.20
C LEU A 280 23.64 -4.90 -17.07
N GLY A 281 23.20 -4.36 -18.15
CA GLY A 281 22.02 -3.50 -18.27
C GLY A 281 22.33 -2.01 -18.30
N PRO A 282 21.32 -1.15 -18.20
CA PRO A 282 19.93 -1.37 -17.73
C PRO A 282 19.17 -2.43 -18.53
N VAL A 283 18.44 -3.29 -17.80
CA VAL A 283 17.65 -4.37 -18.39
C VAL A 283 16.29 -3.81 -18.81
N THR A 284 16.03 -3.81 -20.14
CA THR A 284 14.83 -3.18 -20.71
C THR A 284 13.53 -3.82 -20.17
N GLU A 285 13.48 -5.14 -20.04
CA GLU A 285 12.32 -5.89 -19.53
C GLU A 285 11.96 -5.55 -18.09
N LEU A 286 12.92 -5.02 -17.32
CA LEU A 286 12.74 -4.61 -15.94
C LEU A 286 12.37 -3.13 -15.79
N THR A 287 12.45 -2.36 -16.89
CA THR A 287 12.09 -0.93 -16.85
C THR A 287 10.62 -0.74 -16.53
N ARG A 288 10.32 0.10 -15.57
CA ARG A 288 8.98 0.51 -15.15
C ARG A 288 8.97 2.00 -14.87
N SER A 289 7.78 2.54 -14.56
CA SER A 289 7.66 3.95 -14.20
C SER A 289 7.46 4.11 -12.70
N TRP A 290 8.21 5.01 -12.09
CA TRP A 290 7.87 5.56 -10.79
C TRP A 290 6.60 6.39 -10.91
N ARG A 291 5.62 6.08 -10.09
CA ARG A 291 4.34 6.77 -10.06
C ARG A 291 3.99 7.19 -8.63
N MET A 292 3.39 8.35 -8.51
CA MET A 292 2.70 8.78 -7.30
C MET A 292 1.22 8.55 -7.50
N LEU A 293 0.61 7.71 -6.66
CA LEU A 293 -0.74 7.19 -6.83
C LEU A 293 -1.58 7.44 -5.58
N THR A 294 -2.88 7.63 -5.76
CA THR A 294 -3.88 7.68 -4.70
C THR A 294 -5.24 7.24 -5.25
N THR A 295 -6.25 7.05 -4.40
CA THR A 295 -7.60 6.81 -4.87
C THR A 295 -8.26 8.10 -5.39
N ARG A 296 -9.25 7.97 -6.30
CA ARG A 296 -10.02 9.13 -6.81
C ARG A 296 -10.68 9.94 -5.68
N GLN A 297 -11.12 9.26 -4.62
CA GLN A 297 -11.74 9.89 -3.46
C GLN A 297 -10.73 10.71 -2.66
N LEU A 298 -9.59 10.11 -2.29
CA LEU A 298 -8.55 10.78 -1.51
C LEU A 298 -7.90 11.94 -2.29
N ARG A 299 -7.77 11.82 -3.62
CA ARG A 299 -7.23 12.89 -4.47
C ARG A 299 -8.02 14.19 -4.39
N ARG A 300 -9.31 14.11 -4.03
CA ARG A 300 -10.20 15.29 -3.84
C ARG A 300 -10.11 15.88 -2.43
N THR A 301 -9.45 15.23 -1.48
CA THR A 301 -9.30 15.78 -0.14
C THR A 301 -8.22 16.88 -0.12
N PRO A 302 -8.43 17.99 0.61
CA PRO A 302 -7.51 19.13 0.59
C PRO A 302 -6.06 18.75 0.91
N ARG A 303 -5.84 17.91 1.96
CA ARG A 303 -4.50 17.49 2.37
C ARG A 303 -3.76 16.68 1.29
N VAL A 304 -4.43 15.71 0.66
CA VAL A 304 -3.83 14.88 -0.39
C VAL A 304 -3.61 15.71 -1.66
N SER A 305 -4.54 16.62 -2.00
CA SER A 305 -4.38 17.56 -3.12
C SER A 305 -3.15 18.44 -2.94
N ALA A 306 -3.01 19.08 -1.77
CA ALA A 306 -1.87 19.93 -1.46
C ALA A 306 -0.54 19.16 -1.46
N PHE A 307 -0.51 17.95 -0.91
CA PHE A 307 0.67 17.09 -0.96
C PHE A 307 1.04 16.72 -2.41
N PHE A 308 0.09 16.34 -3.25
CA PHE A 308 0.34 16.06 -4.66
C PHE A 308 0.87 17.27 -5.42
N GLU A 309 0.28 18.45 -5.19
CA GLU A 309 0.72 19.70 -5.82
C GLU A 309 2.13 20.06 -5.41
N PHE A 310 2.44 19.94 -4.12
CA PHE A 310 3.79 20.12 -3.61
C PHE A 310 4.78 19.16 -4.29
N MET A 311 4.51 17.85 -4.27
CA MET A 311 5.40 16.85 -4.88
C MET A 311 5.59 17.05 -6.39
N VAL A 312 4.57 17.56 -7.09
CA VAL A 312 4.68 17.93 -8.51
C VAL A 312 5.56 19.14 -8.72
N GLN A 313 5.51 20.13 -7.84
CA GLN A 313 6.41 21.30 -7.93
C GLN A 313 7.85 20.93 -7.60
N GLU A 314 8.06 19.95 -6.75
CA GLU A 314 9.36 19.45 -6.33
C GLU A 314 9.92 18.31 -7.22
N LEU A 315 9.42 18.15 -8.44
CA LEU A 315 9.85 17.06 -9.34
C LEU A 315 11.35 17.10 -9.64
N GLN A 316 11.98 18.27 -9.67
CA GLN A 316 13.43 18.38 -9.91
C GLN A 316 14.24 17.77 -8.75
N THR A 317 13.74 17.86 -7.51
CA THR A 317 14.34 17.21 -6.34
C THR A 317 13.93 15.73 -6.25
N LEU A 318 12.67 15.44 -6.54
CA LEU A 318 12.13 14.09 -6.38
C LEU A 318 12.68 13.08 -7.40
N ARG A 319 12.92 13.51 -8.65
CA ARG A 319 13.44 12.63 -9.70
C ARG A 319 14.79 12.01 -9.33
N PRO A 320 15.83 12.78 -8.97
CA PRO A 320 17.11 12.20 -8.55
C PRO A 320 17.01 11.26 -7.35
N ILE A 321 16.08 11.53 -6.42
CA ILE A 321 15.81 10.61 -5.29
C ILE A 321 15.38 9.23 -5.80
N LEU A 322 14.62 9.17 -6.89
CA LEU A 322 14.05 7.95 -7.44
C LEU A 322 14.96 7.24 -8.45
N THR A 323 15.80 7.98 -9.14
CA THR A 323 16.58 7.45 -10.29
C THR A 323 18.08 7.34 -10.04
N GLY A 324 18.61 8.03 -9.05
CA GLY A 324 20.05 8.10 -8.74
C GLY A 324 20.70 9.36 -9.22
#